data_9880b76e4f39347e8c9d111e0f7a6419
#
_entry.id   9880b76e4f39347e8c9d111e0f7a6419
#
_cell.length_a   1.000
_cell.length_b   1.000
_cell.length_c   1.000
_cell.angle_alpha   90.00
_cell.angle_beta   90.00
_cell.angle_gamma   90.00
#
_symmetry.space_group_name_H-M   'P 1'
#
loop_
_entity.id
_entity.type
_entity.pdbx_description
1 polymer ?
#
loop_
_entity_poly.entity_id
_entity_poly.type
_entity_poly.pdbx_seq_one_letter_code
_entity_poly.pdbx_strand_id
1 'polypeptide(L)'
;MKTIILATLIAMPAIATEIKEVRLLTLDPGHFHASLVQKKMYPQVNPVVHVYAPGGPELDQHLKRIEIFNTRPDNPTHWQEKVYTGPDFFEKMIAERAGNVVVISGNNAKKAKYILACIQAGLNVLADKPMAITPADFRLLEKAFIEARNRGLFLYDIMTERYEITTILQRALSRHATVFGRMEDGSPDNPAITKESVHYYCKEVAGKPLTRPPWFYDVKQQGEGIVDVTTHLVDLIQWECFPDQAFHPREVTMLEARRWATPITVAEFKKPTGFDHFPDYLKPSVDKNNVLQVYCNGAFIYTIRGVHAKISVEWKHEAQPGTGDTHYSMMRGTKAALVIRQGKDQNFKPILYVEKRTRLSDAEFERALRIAIGKITQDWPGIDTKKCASGWEVVVPDQYKVGHEAHFSQVTEKYLEYLATGKMTEWEVPNMLTKYSTIMRAYKLSR
;
A
#
# COMPACT_ATOMS: atom_id res chain seq x y z
N MET A 1 -25.69 -42.18 35.03
CA MET A 1 -25.00 -41.42 33.95
C MET A 1 -25.33 -39.97 34.12
N LYS A 2 -24.38 -39.13 34.54
CA LYS A 2 -24.55 -37.68 34.65
C LYS A 2 -24.01 -37.09 33.34
N THR A 3 -24.86 -36.53 32.49
CA THR A 3 -24.51 -35.85 31.27
C THR A 3 -23.94 -34.45 31.62
N ILE A 4 -22.65 -34.26 31.45
CA ILE A 4 -22.01 -32.94 31.58
C ILE A 4 -22.26 -32.21 30.28
N ILE A 5 -23.13 -31.19 30.30
CA ILE A 5 -23.33 -30.26 29.21
C ILE A 5 -22.17 -29.26 29.29
N LEU A 6 -21.21 -29.38 28.37
CA LEU A 6 -20.13 -28.40 28.18
C LEU A 6 -20.70 -27.20 27.42
N ALA A 7 -21.06 -26.16 28.13
CA ALA A 7 -21.48 -24.89 27.52
C ALA A 7 -20.24 -24.20 26.93
N THR A 8 -20.10 -24.24 25.60
CA THR A 8 -19.10 -23.48 24.89
C THR A 8 -19.54 -22.01 24.93
N LEU A 9 -18.92 -21.22 25.80
CA LEU A 9 -19.06 -19.76 25.77
C LEU A 9 -18.46 -19.27 24.44
N ILE A 10 -19.32 -18.94 23.47
CA ILE A 10 -18.93 -18.19 22.30
C ILE A 10 -18.71 -16.75 22.78
N ALA A 11 -17.45 -16.35 22.97
CA ALA A 11 -17.13 -14.96 23.28
C ALA A 11 -17.62 -14.08 22.10
N MET A 12 -18.58 -13.20 22.38
CA MET A 12 -18.98 -12.19 21.40
C MET A 12 -17.79 -11.27 21.15
N PRO A 13 -17.54 -10.87 19.88
CA PRO A 13 -16.48 -9.91 19.59
C PRO A 13 -16.75 -8.61 20.35
N ALA A 14 -15.71 -8.03 20.92
CA ALA A 14 -15.81 -6.73 21.57
C ALA A 14 -16.20 -5.66 20.53
N ILE A 15 -17.16 -4.80 20.89
CA ILE A 15 -17.49 -3.63 20.08
C ILE A 15 -16.31 -2.64 20.22
N ALA A 16 -15.78 -2.17 19.10
CA ALA A 16 -14.72 -1.17 19.12
C ALA A 16 -15.22 0.11 19.79
N THR A 17 -14.40 0.67 20.68
CA THR A 17 -14.75 1.89 21.41
C THR A 17 -14.40 3.11 20.58
N GLU A 18 -15.30 4.09 20.51
CA GLU A 18 -15.03 5.39 19.90
C GLU A 18 -13.85 6.10 20.59
N ILE A 19 -12.89 6.56 19.82
CA ILE A 19 -11.73 7.31 20.32
C ILE A 19 -11.88 8.77 19.94
N LYS A 20 -12.14 9.62 20.95
CA LYS A 20 -12.32 11.07 20.77
C LYS A 20 -10.99 11.82 20.62
N GLU A 21 -9.94 11.37 21.30
CA GLU A 21 -8.59 11.93 21.18
C GLU A 21 -7.61 10.83 20.82
N VAL A 22 -6.92 11.02 19.70
CA VAL A 22 -5.82 10.13 19.26
C VAL A 22 -4.49 10.65 19.76
N ARG A 23 -3.75 9.80 20.47
CA ARG A 23 -2.38 10.05 20.91
C ARG A 23 -1.45 9.08 20.20
N LEU A 24 -0.63 9.63 19.30
CA LEU A 24 0.27 8.85 18.46
C LEU A 24 1.50 8.37 19.21
N LEU A 25 1.89 7.15 18.91
CA LEU A 25 3.16 6.54 19.21
C LEU A 25 3.85 6.21 17.88
N THR A 26 5.08 6.66 17.68
CA THR A 26 5.89 6.28 16.52
C THR A 26 6.91 5.24 16.96
N LEU A 27 6.85 4.04 16.34
CA LEU A 27 7.72 2.92 16.70
C LEU A 27 8.74 2.64 15.59
N ASP A 28 10.03 2.72 15.94
CA ASP A 28 11.19 2.31 15.10
C ASP A 28 11.09 2.85 13.66
N PRO A 29 11.05 4.22 13.47
CA PRO A 29 10.75 4.85 12.18
C PRO A 29 11.94 4.75 11.21
N GLY A 30 12.09 3.58 10.57
CA GLY A 30 13.18 3.30 9.62
C GLY A 30 12.86 3.64 8.16
N HIS A 31 11.63 4.05 7.85
CA HIS A 31 11.20 4.47 6.52
C HIS A 31 10.57 5.85 6.57
N PHE A 32 10.80 6.68 5.54
CA PHE A 32 10.31 8.07 5.51
C PHE A 32 8.77 8.19 5.58
N HIS A 33 8.05 7.14 5.28
CA HIS A 33 6.59 7.08 5.42
C HIS A 33 6.11 7.32 6.85
N ALA A 34 6.89 6.98 7.87
CA ALA A 34 6.53 7.24 9.26
C ALA A 34 6.20 8.73 9.49
N SER A 35 7.02 9.63 8.94
CA SER A 35 6.83 11.07 9.08
C SER A 35 5.64 11.60 8.26
N LEU A 36 5.25 10.92 7.17
CA LEU A 36 4.15 11.37 6.31
C LEU A 36 2.78 11.31 6.98
N VAL A 37 2.62 10.48 8.01
CA VAL A 37 1.42 10.47 8.86
C VAL A 37 1.27 11.83 9.58
N GLN A 38 2.37 12.49 9.89
CA GLN A 38 2.43 13.80 10.57
C GLN A 38 2.64 14.98 9.59
N LYS A 39 2.47 14.78 8.28
CA LYS A 39 2.65 15.86 7.29
C LYS A 39 1.66 17.01 7.45
N LYS A 40 0.52 16.79 8.09
CA LYS A 40 -0.45 17.82 8.46
C LYS A 40 -0.97 17.60 9.88
N MET A 41 -1.62 18.64 10.44
CA MET A 41 -2.34 18.50 11.71
C MET A 41 -3.73 17.92 11.48
N TYR A 42 -4.23 17.18 12.48
CA TYR A 42 -5.58 16.62 12.51
C TYR A 42 -6.26 17.06 13.81
N PRO A 43 -7.50 17.61 13.76
CA PRO A 43 -8.17 18.17 14.95
C PRO A 43 -8.31 17.20 16.13
N GLN A 44 -8.46 15.89 15.85
CA GLN A 44 -8.64 14.85 16.87
C GLN A 44 -7.34 14.23 17.34
N VAL A 45 -6.17 14.64 16.81
CA VAL A 45 -4.87 14.10 17.17
C VAL A 45 -4.12 15.06 18.10
N ASN A 46 -3.70 14.57 19.25
CA ASN A 46 -2.87 15.33 20.18
C ASN A 46 -1.54 15.70 19.51
N PRO A 47 -1.07 16.96 19.59
CA PRO A 47 0.16 17.40 18.95
C PRO A 47 1.44 16.78 19.57
N VAL A 48 1.35 16.19 20.77
CA VAL A 48 2.47 15.50 21.41
C VAL A 48 2.53 14.05 20.91
N VAL A 49 3.64 13.69 20.27
CA VAL A 49 3.88 12.34 19.73
C VAL A 49 5.05 11.71 20.48
N HIS A 50 4.86 10.50 20.98
CA HIS A 50 5.91 9.75 21.63
C HIS A 50 6.63 8.84 20.63
N VAL A 51 7.95 9.02 20.47
CA VAL A 51 8.79 8.27 19.53
C VAL A 51 9.67 7.31 20.31
N TYR A 52 9.59 6.02 19.99
CA TYR A 52 10.39 4.97 20.59
C TYR A 52 11.25 4.29 19.52
N ALA A 53 12.56 4.39 19.63
CA ALA A 53 13.50 3.86 18.63
C ALA A 53 14.85 3.48 19.26
N PRO A 54 15.65 2.64 18.60
CA PRO A 54 16.99 2.31 19.11
C PRO A 54 17.98 3.49 19.02
N GLY A 55 17.62 4.58 18.32
CA GLY A 55 18.51 5.66 17.93
C GLY A 55 19.07 5.44 16.53
N GLY A 56 19.95 6.35 16.08
CA GLY A 56 20.65 6.23 14.81
C GLY A 56 20.05 7.07 13.67
N PRO A 57 20.62 6.95 12.45
CA PRO A 57 20.36 7.87 11.34
C PRO A 57 18.92 7.84 10.83
N GLU A 58 18.20 6.73 10.96
CA GLU A 58 16.79 6.62 10.57
C GLU A 58 15.90 7.48 11.47
N LEU A 59 16.13 7.45 12.78
CA LEU A 59 15.44 8.32 13.75
C LEU A 59 15.76 9.79 13.47
N ASP A 60 17.05 10.13 13.27
CA ASP A 60 17.48 11.51 12.99
C ASP A 60 16.78 12.05 11.72
N GLN A 61 16.68 11.23 10.69
CA GLN A 61 15.97 11.59 9.46
C GLN A 61 14.46 11.77 9.68
N HIS A 62 13.85 10.96 10.54
CA HIS A 62 12.44 11.11 10.91
C HIS A 62 12.22 12.45 11.60
N LEU A 63 12.97 12.74 12.65
CA LEU A 63 12.85 13.98 13.42
C LEU A 63 13.12 15.22 12.55
N LYS A 64 14.12 15.16 11.68
CA LYS A 64 14.40 16.25 10.73
C LYS A 64 13.23 16.52 9.76
N ARG A 65 12.51 15.49 9.33
CA ARG A 65 11.31 15.68 8.49
C ARG A 65 10.17 16.34 9.26
N ILE A 66 9.97 15.95 10.52
CA ILE A 66 8.96 16.61 11.37
C ILE A 66 9.32 18.09 11.59
N GLU A 67 10.59 18.40 11.83
CA GLU A 67 11.06 19.79 11.91
C GLU A 67 10.77 20.56 10.61
N ILE A 68 11.05 19.97 9.44
CA ILE A 68 10.72 20.59 8.15
C ILE A 68 9.21 20.85 8.03
N PHE A 69 8.36 19.92 8.47
CA PHE A 69 6.91 20.14 8.45
C PHE A 69 6.47 21.26 9.41
N ASN A 70 7.09 21.34 10.58
CA ASN A 70 6.81 22.39 11.57
C ASN A 70 7.28 23.78 11.13
N THR A 71 8.36 23.88 10.32
CA THR A 71 9.00 25.15 9.95
C THR A 71 8.76 25.61 8.52
N ARG A 72 8.07 24.80 7.70
CA ARG A 72 7.78 25.17 6.31
C ARG A 72 6.86 26.40 6.23
N PRO A 73 7.03 27.25 5.19
CA PRO A 73 6.24 28.48 5.07
C PRO A 73 4.76 28.23 4.81
N ASP A 74 4.44 27.16 4.05
CA ASP A 74 3.07 26.83 3.68
C ASP A 74 2.50 25.74 4.57
N ASN A 75 1.38 26.02 5.28
CA ASN A 75 0.69 25.10 6.18
C ASN A 75 1.63 24.41 7.19
N PRO A 76 2.38 25.18 8.02
CA PRO A 76 3.26 24.60 9.02
C PRO A 76 2.46 23.75 10.02
N THR A 77 3.12 22.69 10.51
CA THR A 77 2.60 21.89 11.62
C THR A 77 3.19 22.38 12.94
N HIS A 78 2.77 21.79 14.06
CA HIS A 78 3.28 22.11 15.40
C HIS A 78 3.39 20.85 16.26
N TRP A 79 3.88 19.75 15.66
CA TRP A 79 4.13 18.50 16.36
C TRP A 79 5.24 18.65 17.41
N GLN A 80 5.07 17.96 18.54
CA GLN A 80 6.01 17.96 19.65
C GLN A 80 6.46 16.53 19.91
N GLU A 81 7.67 16.19 19.45
CA GLU A 81 8.21 14.84 19.57
C GLU A 81 8.81 14.61 20.96
N LYS A 82 8.29 13.63 21.70
CA LYS A 82 8.90 13.11 22.94
C LYS A 82 9.65 11.83 22.60
N VAL A 83 10.97 11.94 22.46
CA VAL A 83 11.82 10.87 21.97
C VAL A 83 12.41 10.07 23.10
N TYR A 84 12.27 8.75 23.04
CA TYR A 84 13.01 7.80 23.85
C TYR A 84 13.93 6.96 22.96
N THR A 85 15.23 6.94 23.30
CA THR A 85 16.24 6.10 22.63
C THR A 85 16.91 5.18 23.64
N GLY A 86 16.95 3.90 23.34
CA GLY A 86 17.60 2.91 24.20
C GLY A 86 17.38 1.50 23.65
N PRO A 87 18.16 0.51 24.12
CA PRO A 87 18.04 -0.87 23.65
C PRO A 87 16.70 -1.51 24.02
N ASP A 88 16.02 -0.99 25.03
CA ASP A 88 14.72 -1.42 25.55
C ASP A 88 13.54 -0.55 25.05
N PHE A 89 13.73 0.21 23.98
CA PHE A 89 12.74 1.15 23.47
C PHE A 89 11.36 0.53 23.21
N PHE A 90 11.34 -0.69 22.76
CA PHE A 90 10.09 -1.41 22.46
C PHE A 90 9.37 -1.85 23.73
N GLU A 91 10.08 -2.49 24.65
CA GLU A 91 9.57 -2.92 25.95
C GLU A 91 9.04 -1.73 26.74
N LYS A 92 9.76 -0.61 26.70
CA LYS A 92 9.39 0.64 27.35
C LYS A 92 8.08 1.20 26.75
N MET A 93 7.96 1.24 25.42
CA MET A 93 6.72 1.66 24.77
C MET A 93 5.51 0.81 25.21
N ILE A 94 5.70 -0.52 25.22
CA ILE A 94 4.65 -1.47 25.63
C ILE A 94 4.27 -1.31 27.11
N ALA A 95 5.23 -1.00 27.98
CA ALA A 95 4.99 -0.77 29.40
C ALA A 95 4.30 0.57 29.67
N GLU A 96 4.79 1.67 29.07
CA GLU A 96 4.28 3.02 29.29
C GLU A 96 2.91 3.26 28.64
N ARG A 97 2.72 2.79 27.42
CA ARG A 97 1.48 3.02 26.62
C ARG A 97 1.03 4.48 26.68
N ALA A 98 1.99 5.38 26.43
CA ALA A 98 1.78 6.84 26.51
C ALA A 98 0.77 7.39 25.45
N GLY A 99 0.34 6.54 24.51
CA GLY A 99 -0.66 6.84 23.50
C GLY A 99 -1.66 5.71 23.32
N ASN A 100 -2.48 5.79 22.25
CA ASN A 100 -3.51 4.79 21.94
C ASN A 100 -3.47 4.31 20.47
N VAL A 101 -2.60 4.90 19.65
CA VAL A 101 -2.37 4.50 18.25
C VAL A 101 -0.87 4.42 17.99
N VAL A 102 -0.42 3.27 17.49
CA VAL A 102 0.98 3.07 17.09
C VAL A 102 1.12 3.16 15.58
N VAL A 103 1.98 4.04 15.11
CA VAL A 103 2.42 4.13 13.72
C VAL A 103 3.68 3.28 13.55
N ILE A 104 3.63 2.31 12.62
CA ILE A 104 4.74 1.39 12.35
C ILE A 104 5.13 1.51 10.88
N SER A 105 6.28 2.14 10.62
CA SER A 105 6.84 2.29 9.27
C SER A 105 8.36 2.26 9.33
N GLY A 106 8.94 1.09 9.13
CA GLY A 106 10.37 0.85 9.25
C GLY A 106 10.77 -0.50 8.67
N ASN A 107 11.71 -1.16 9.31
CA ASN A 107 12.21 -2.46 8.89
C ASN A 107 11.09 -3.53 8.90
N ASN A 108 10.82 -4.10 7.72
CA ASN A 108 9.68 -4.99 7.52
C ASN A 108 9.83 -6.34 8.24
N ALA A 109 11.06 -6.80 8.49
CA ALA A 109 11.30 -8.06 9.21
C ALA A 109 10.84 -8.03 10.68
N LYS A 110 10.74 -6.84 11.28
CA LYS A 110 10.29 -6.67 12.67
C LYS A 110 8.77 -6.45 12.76
N LYS A 111 8.16 -5.99 11.67
CA LYS A 111 6.84 -5.37 11.64
C LYS A 111 5.72 -6.26 12.18
N ALA A 112 5.62 -7.51 11.73
CA ALA A 112 4.56 -8.43 12.17
C ALA A 112 4.62 -8.71 13.69
N LYS A 113 5.83 -8.79 14.27
CA LYS A 113 6.03 -8.95 15.71
C LYS A 113 5.59 -7.70 16.47
N TYR A 114 5.99 -6.51 16.00
CA TYR A 114 5.58 -5.24 16.58
C TYR A 114 4.05 -5.08 16.54
N ILE A 115 3.41 -5.35 15.40
CA ILE A 115 1.95 -5.29 15.25
C ILE A 115 1.26 -6.17 16.30
N LEU A 116 1.64 -7.45 16.37
CA LEU A 116 1.00 -8.39 17.31
C LEU A 116 1.15 -7.94 18.76
N ALA A 117 2.35 -7.53 19.16
CA ALA A 117 2.62 -7.12 20.54
C ALA A 117 1.88 -5.81 20.89
N CYS A 118 1.78 -4.84 19.97
CA CYS A 118 1.00 -3.62 20.17
C CYS A 118 -0.49 -3.92 20.38
N ILE A 119 -1.06 -4.79 19.53
CA ILE A 119 -2.46 -5.23 19.68
C ILE A 119 -2.67 -5.95 21.02
N GLN A 120 -1.74 -6.84 21.42
CA GLN A 120 -1.80 -7.52 22.72
C GLN A 120 -1.69 -6.56 23.90
N ALA A 121 -0.98 -5.45 23.74
CA ALA A 121 -0.88 -4.38 24.74
C ALA A 121 -2.12 -3.45 24.77
N GLY A 122 -3.12 -3.65 23.91
CA GLY A 122 -4.33 -2.84 23.86
C GLY A 122 -4.21 -1.57 23.02
N LEU A 123 -3.26 -1.50 22.09
CA LEU A 123 -2.99 -0.35 21.24
C LEU A 123 -3.56 -0.58 19.82
N ASN A 124 -4.19 0.44 19.25
CA ASN A 124 -4.55 0.45 17.84
C ASN A 124 -3.29 0.61 16.98
N VAL A 125 -3.31 0.08 15.76
CA VAL A 125 -2.13 0.06 14.90
C VAL A 125 -2.46 0.60 13.50
N LEU A 126 -1.67 1.57 13.05
CA LEU A 126 -1.59 2.03 11.66
C LEU A 126 -0.20 1.63 11.12
N ALA A 127 -0.16 0.61 10.27
CA ALA A 127 1.09 0.04 9.78
C ALA A 127 1.30 0.32 8.30
N ASP A 128 2.51 0.70 7.93
CA ASP A 128 2.92 0.78 6.53
C ASP A 128 3.04 -0.62 5.90
N LYS A 129 2.75 -0.71 4.61
CA LYS A 129 2.92 -1.95 3.82
C LYS A 129 4.44 -2.27 3.63
N PRO A 130 4.79 -3.53 3.43
CA PRO A 130 4.02 -4.73 3.74
C PRO A 130 3.99 -5.00 5.25
N MET A 131 2.87 -5.47 5.77
CA MET A 131 2.77 -5.87 7.18
C MET A 131 3.40 -7.24 7.47
N ALA A 132 3.63 -8.04 6.43
CA ALA A 132 4.27 -9.35 6.50
C ALA A 132 5.09 -9.59 5.23
N ILE A 133 6.32 -10.13 5.39
CA ILE A 133 7.22 -10.44 4.26
C ILE A 133 7.51 -11.93 4.12
N THR A 134 7.13 -12.73 5.11
CA THR A 134 7.29 -14.19 5.10
C THR A 134 5.99 -14.89 5.52
N PRO A 135 5.83 -16.19 5.19
CA PRO A 135 4.72 -16.98 5.70
C PRO A 135 4.66 -17.09 7.23
N ALA A 136 5.79 -16.93 7.91
CA ALA A 136 5.84 -16.89 9.39
C ALA A 136 5.25 -15.57 9.90
N ASP A 137 5.61 -14.45 9.29
CA ASP A 137 5.05 -13.14 9.61
C ASP A 137 3.56 -13.08 9.34
N PHE A 138 3.10 -13.68 8.26
CA PHE A 138 1.66 -13.73 7.94
C PHE A 138 0.87 -14.47 9.04
N ARG A 139 1.38 -15.55 9.60
CA ARG A 139 0.73 -16.22 10.74
C ARG A 139 0.63 -15.31 11.98
N LEU A 140 1.65 -14.48 12.24
CA LEU A 140 1.59 -13.48 13.30
C LEU A 140 0.53 -12.40 12.99
N LEU A 141 0.46 -11.99 11.73
CA LEU A 141 -0.53 -11.01 11.28
C LEU A 141 -1.97 -11.55 11.39
N GLU A 142 -2.23 -12.80 11.00
CA GLU A 142 -3.53 -13.44 11.18
C GLU A 142 -3.92 -13.44 12.66
N LYS A 143 -2.98 -13.80 13.56
CA LYS A 143 -3.19 -13.75 15.01
C LYS A 143 -3.49 -12.31 15.47
N ALA A 144 -2.77 -11.32 14.96
CA ALA A 144 -2.98 -9.93 15.33
C ALA A 144 -4.39 -9.43 14.95
N PHE A 145 -4.93 -9.80 13.78
CA PHE A 145 -6.29 -9.46 13.37
C PHE A 145 -7.35 -10.14 14.26
N ILE A 146 -7.13 -11.40 14.66
CA ILE A 146 -8.02 -12.11 15.60
C ILE A 146 -8.03 -11.40 16.96
N GLU A 147 -6.85 -11.09 17.49
CA GLU A 147 -6.71 -10.38 18.78
C GLU A 147 -7.31 -8.96 18.71
N ALA A 148 -7.07 -8.22 17.62
CA ALA A 148 -7.65 -6.90 17.43
C ALA A 148 -9.18 -6.94 17.49
N ARG A 149 -9.79 -7.87 16.75
CA ARG A 149 -11.25 -8.08 16.78
C ARG A 149 -11.76 -8.42 18.18
N ASN A 150 -11.07 -9.32 18.89
CA ASN A 150 -11.49 -9.75 20.23
C ASN A 150 -11.39 -8.63 21.29
N ARG A 151 -10.53 -7.65 21.05
CA ARG A 151 -10.28 -6.50 21.94
C ARG A 151 -10.98 -5.21 21.50
N GLY A 152 -11.68 -5.21 20.37
CA GLY A 152 -12.28 -4.01 19.80
C GLY A 152 -11.25 -2.97 19.36
N LEU A 153 -10.10 -3.42 18.80
CA LEU A 153 -9.02 -2.58 18.33
C LEU A 153 -8.98 -2.56 16.80
N PHE A 154 -8.44 -1.48 16.25
CA PHE A 154 -8.22 -1.34 14.82
C PHE A 154 -6.76 -1.61 14.46
N LEU A 155 -6.56 -2.52 13.50
CA LEU A 155 -5.33 -2.76 12.77
C LEU A 155 -5.59 -2.42 11.31
N TYR A 156 -4.86 -1.46 10.76
CA TYR A 156 -5.05 -0.98 9.41
C TYR A 156 -3.72 -0.79 8.68
N ASP A 157 -3.66 -1.13 7.40
CA ASP A 157 -2.48 -0.89 6.59
C ASP A 157 -2.60 0.38 5.73
N ILE A 158 -1.46 1.01 5.46
CA ILE A 158 -1.40 2.25 4.69
C ILE A 158 -1.39 1.91 3.19
N MET A 159 -2.56 2.02 2.54
CA MET A 159 -2.77 1.79 1.11
C MET A 159 -3.00 3.11 0.35
N THR A 160 -1.94 3.81 0.03
CA THR A 160 -1.95 5.14 -0.59
C THR A 160 -2.50 5.17 -2.00
N GLU A 161 -2.27 4.10 -2.78
CA GLU A 161 -2.66 4.04 -4.20
C GLU A 161 -4.18 4.06 -4.44
N ARG A 162 -4.97 3.77 -3.40
CA ARG A 162 -6.44 3.91 -3.44
C ARG A 162 -6.89 5.37 -3.62
N TYR A 163 -6.03 6.34 -3.30
CA TYR A 163 -6.31 7.77 -3.31
C TYR A 163 -5.77 8.50 -4.55
N GLU A 164 -5.06 7.79 -5.42
CA GLU A 164 -4.66 8.33 -6.72
C GLU A 164 -5.93 8.53 -7.59
N ILE A 165 -6.08 9.72 -8.17
CA ILE A 165 -7.33 10.12 -8.82
C ILE A 165 -7.72 9.24 -10.01
N THR A 166 -6.77 8.78 -10.82
CA THR A 166 -7.08 7.89 -11.96
C THR A 166 -7.53 6.51 -11.48
N THR A 167 -7.02 6.03 -10.35
CA THR A 167 -7.46 4.81 -9.66
C THR A 167 -8.90 4.95 -9.15
N ILE A 168 -9.23 6.08 -8.50
CA ILE A 168 -10.59 6.39 -8.04
C ILE A 168 -11.56 6.42 -9.22
N LEU A 169 -11.19 7.07 -10.32
CA LEU A 169 -12.03 7.20 -11.51
C LEU A 169 -12.17 5.86 -12.26
N GLN A 170 -11.12 5.03 -12.30
CA GLN A 170 -11.18 3.68 -12.85
C GLN A 170 -12.19 2.83 -12.08
N ARG A 171 -12.15 2.87 -10.74
CA ARG A 171 -13.13 2.22 -9.87
C ARG A 171 -14.55 2.78 -10.10
N ALA A 172 -14.71 4.08 -10.19
CA ALA A 172 -16.01 4.70 -10.41
C ALA A 172 -16.61 4.26 -11.75
N LEU A 173 -15.84 4.32 -12.84
CA LEU A 173 -16.29 3.91 -14.19
C LEU A 173 -16.63 2.43 -14.28
N SER A 174 -15.93 1.54 -13.55
CA SER A 174 -16.22 0.10 -13.53
C SER A 174 -17.62 -0.21 -12.98
N ARG A 175 -18.21 0.69 -12.21
CA ARG A 175 -19.57 0.57 -11.65
C ARG A 175 -20.68 0.95 -12.66
N HIS A 176 -20.31 1.56 -13.80
CA HIS A 176 -21.27 1.97 -14.82
C HIS A 176 -21.47 0.87 -15.88
N ALA A 177 -22.45 -0.02 -15.69
CA ALA A 177 -22.71 -1.11 -16.60
C ALA A 177 -23.07 -0.69 -18.05
N THR A 178 -23.45 0.56 -18.28
CA THR A 178 -23.68 1.10 -19.63
C THR A 178 -22.37 1.34 -20.38
N VAL A 179 -21.28 1.62 -19.67
CA VAL A 179 -19.94 1.89 -20.21
C VAL A 179 -19.05 0.66 -20.09
N PHE A 180 -18.88 0.12 -18.90
CA PHE A 180 -17.98 -0.99 -18.62
C PHE A 180 -18.58 -2.36 -18.94
N GLY A 181 -19.89 -2.49 -18.77
CA GLY A 181 -20.57 -3.78 -18.82
C GLY A 181 -20.38 -4.52 -17.49
N ARG A 182 -19.98 -5.78 -17.57
CA ARG A 182 -19.54 -6.62 -16.43
C ARG A 182 -18.09 -7.02 -16.64
N MET A 183 -17.37 -7.29 -15.57
CA MET A 183 -16.01 -7.83 -15.63
C MET A 183 -15.99 -9.12 -16.44
N GLU A 184 -15.02 -9.26 -17.36
CA GLU A 184 -14.75 -10.53 -18.05
C GLU A 184 -13.96 -11.48 -17.14
N ASP A 185 -14.05 -12.79 -17.40
CA ASP A 185 -13.28 -13.77 -16.62
C ASP A 185 -11.81 -13.82 -17.07
N GLY A 186 -11.57 -13.61 -18.38
CA GLY A 186 -10.24 -13.74 -18.97
C GLY A 186 -9.71 -15.17 -19.00
N SER A 187 -8.41 -15.31 -19.24
CA SER A 187 -7.66 -16.57 -19.19
C SER A 187 -6.24 -16.30 -18.68
N PRO A 188 -5.43 -17.32 -18.35
CA PRO A 188 -4.05 -17.12 -17.95
C PRO A 188 -3.22 -16.33 -18.97
N ASP A 189 -3.36 -16.63 -20.27
CA ASP A 189 -2.65 -15.98 -21.37
C ASP A 189 -3.22 -14.59 -21.72
N ASN A 190 -4.49 -14.33 -21.33
CA ASN A 190 -5.19 -13.06 -21.59
C ASN A 190 -6.02 -12.65 -20.38
N PRO A 191 -5.38 -12.23 -19.27
CA PRO A 191 -6.08 -11.90 -18.04
C PRO A 191 -7.05 -10.73 -18.23
N ALA A 192 -8.18 -10.77 -17.51
CA ALA A 192 -9.14 -9.67 -17.54
C ALA A 192 -8.65 -8.48 -16.69
N ILE A 193 -7.73 -8.73 -15.77
CA ILE A 193 -7.11 -7.69 -14.93
C ILE A 193 -5.60 -7.81 -15.06
N THR A 194 -4.93 -6.68 -15.30
CA THR A 194 -3.46 -6.59 -15.31
C THR A 194 -3.03 -5.35 -14.54
N LYS A 195 -2.10 -5.53 -13.58
CA LYS A 195 -1.46 -4.42 -12.88
C LYS A 195 0.05 -4.64 -12.87
N GLU A 196 0.77 -3.64 -13.36
CA GLU A 196 2.22 -3.69 -13.51
C GLU A 196 2.83 -2.39 -12.96
N SER A 197 3.98 -2.50 -12.33
CA SER A 197 4.69 -1.35 -11.76
C SER A 197 6.19 -1.52 -11.94
N VAL A 198 6.87 -0.45 -12.34
CA VAL A 198 8.33 -0.39 -12.42
C VAL A 198 8.83 0.68 -11.47
N HIS A 199 9.77 0.31 -10.63
CA HIS A 199 10.37 1.16 -9.60
C HIS A 199 11.88 1.32 -9.82
N TYR A 200 12.44 2.33 -9.17
CA TYR A 200 13.86 2.62 -9.26
C TYR A 200 14.48 2.80 -7.87
N TYR A 201 15.69 2.23 -7.69
CA TYR A 201 16.47 2.47 -6.48
C TYR A 201 16.97 3.90 -6.41
N CYS A 202 17.45 4.42 -7.54
CA CYS A 202 17.91 5.80 -7.68
C CYS A 202 16.89 6.58 -8.51
N LYS A 203 16.25 7.54 -7.88
CA LYS A 203 15.31 8.50 -8.49
C LYS A 203 15.27 9.77 -7.68
N GLU A 204 14.68 10.81 -8.24
CA GLU A 204 14.37 12.03 -7.50
C GLU A 204 12.97 11.96 -6.88
N VAL A 205 12.86 12.47 -5.68
CA VAL A 205 11.58 12.67 -4.98
C VAL A 205 11.54 14.12 -4.50
N ALA A 206 10.51 14.85 -4.91
CA ALA A 206 10.39 16.29 -4.63
C ALA A 206 11.65 17.10 -5.03
N GLY A 207 12.26 16.77 -6.19
CA GLY A 207 13.42 17.45 -6.74
C GLY A 207 14.75 17.17 -6.03
N LYS A 208 14.80 16.13 -5.16
CA LYS A 208 16.03 15.72 -4.45
C LYS A 208 16.31 14.24 -4.67
N PRO A 209 17.59 13.83 -4.80
CA PRO A 209 17.95 12.43 -4.86
C PRO A 209 17.45 11.67 -3.64
N LEU A 210 16.81 10.52 -3.87
CA LEU A 210 16.31 9.67 -2.79
C LEU A 210 17.48 8.89 -2.15
N THR A 211 17.70 9.09 -0.85
CA THR A 211 18.64 8.29 -0.04
C THR A 211 17.93 7.04 0.49
N ARG A 212 18.61 5.91 0.45
CA ARG A 212 18.09 4.63 0.98
C ARG A 212 19.03 4.06 2.03
N PRO A 213 18.50 3.52 3.15
CA PRO A 213 19.33 2.80 4.09
C PRO A 213 19.85 1.50 3.45
N PRO A 214 21.08 1.05 3.79
CA PRO A 214 21.66 -0.17 3.23
C PRO A 214 20.80 -1.43 3.39
N TRP A 215 20.06 -1.57 4.48
CA TRP A 215 19.17 -2.70 4.75
C TRP A 215 17.99 -2.80 3.76
N PHE A 216 17.66 -1.72 3.04
CA PHE A 216 16.63 -1.73 1.99
C PHE A 216 16.97 -2.70 0.84
N TYR A 217 18.25 -3.02 0.67
CA TYR A 217 18.73 -4.00 -0.31
C TYR A 217 18.75 -5.44 0.22
N ASP A 218 18.50 -5.63 1.52
CA ASP A 218 18.39 -6.96 2.12
C ASP A 218 16.92 -7.43 2.07
N VAL A 219 16.63 -8.36 1.18
CA VAL A 219 15.29 -8.95 1.06
C VAL A 219 14.81 -9.68 2.32
N LYS A 220 15.71 -10.01 3.25
CA LYS A 220 15.33 -10.56 4.57
C LYS A 220 14.80 -9.47 5.50
N GLN A 221 15.13 -8.22 5.26
CA GLN A 221 14.69 -7.07 6.04
C GLN A 221 13.59 -6.28 5.33
N GLN A 222 13.75 -6.01 4.03
CA GLN A 222 12.77 -5.27 3.22
C GLN A 222 11.62 -6.14 2.72
N GLY A 223 11.89 -7.40 2.44
CA GLY A 223 11.02 -8.30 1.67
C GLY A 223 11.44 -8.37 0.22
N GLU A 224 11.14 -9.48 -0.43
CA GLU A 224 11.32 -9.64 -1.88
C GLU A 224 10.27 -8.79 -2.64
N GLY A 225 10.55 -8.44 -3.89
CA GLY A 225 9.62 -7.66 -4.72
C GLY A 225 8.24 -8.29 -4.86
N ILE A 226 8.19 -9.62 -4.84
CA ILE A 226 6.93 -10.38 -4.84
C ILE A 226 6.07 -10.22 -3.58
N VAL A 227 6.61 -9.64 -2.50
CA VAL A 227 5.87 -9.41 -1.24
C VAL A 227 5.80 -7.94 -0.83
N ASP A 228 6.58 -7.05 -1.44
CA ASP A 228 6.62 -5.63 -1.11
C ASP A 228 5.60 -4.83 -1.94
N VAL A 229 5.95 -4.41 -3.15
CA VAL A 229 5.09 -3.53 -3.96
C VAL A 229 3.83 -4.23 -4.45
N THR A 230 3.87 -5.55 -4.63
CA THR A 230 2.68 -6.34 -5.00
C THR A 230 1.53 -6.19 -4.01
N THR A 231 1.80 -5.77 -2.76
CA THR A 231 0.74 -5.42 -1.78
C THR A 231 -0.21 -4.38 -2.33
N HIS A 232 0.30 -3.30 -2.93
CA HIS A 232 -0.54 -2.28 -3.57
C HIS A 232 -1.35 -2.87 -4.72
N LEU A 233 -0.73 -3.68 -5.57
CA LEU A 233 -1.38 -4.18 -6.78
C LEU A 233 -2.48 -5.20 -6.47
N VAL A 234 -2.28 -6.09 -5.49
CA VAL A 234 -3.34 -7.00 -5.02
C VAL A 234 -4.47 -6.22 -4.35
N ASP A 235 -4.12 -5.23 -3.53
CA ASP A 235 -5.10 -4.36 -2.87
C ASP A 235 -6.00 -3.65 -3.89
N LEU A 236 -5.40 -3.04 -4.90
CA LEU A 236 -6.12 -2.33 -5.96
C LEU A 236 -7.01 -3.28 -6.77
N ILE A 237 -6.58 -4.53 -7.05
CA ILE A 237 -7.45 -5.50 -7.72
C ILE A 237 -8.71 -5.74 -6.90
N GLN A 238 -8.59 -5.95 -5.60
CA GLN A 238 -9.75 -6.15 -4.72
C GLN A 238 -10.62 -4.89 -4.66
N TRP A 239 -10.02 -3.74 -4.47
CA TRP A 239 -10.72 -2.47 -4.22
C TRP A 239 -11.37 -1.86 -5.46
N GLU A 240 -10.68 -1.89 -6.61
CA GLU A 240 -11.17 -1.28 -7.85
C GLU A 240 -12.08 -2.21 -8.64
N CYS A 241 -11.65 -3.48 -8.80
CA CYS A 241 -12.30 -4.41 -9.71
C CYS A 241 -13.54 -5.05 -9.08
N PHE A 242 -13.61 -5.05 -7.76
CA PHE A 242 -14.71 -5.63 -6.99
C PHE A 242 -15.16 -4.68 -5.87
N PRO A 243 -15.70 -3.51 -6.23
CA PRO A 243 -16.02 -2.47 -5.25
C PRO A 243 -16.94 -2.96 -4.13
N ASP A 244 -16.55 -2.64 -2.88
CA ASP A 244 -17.32 -2.88 -1.66
C ASP A 244 -17.62 -4.37 -1.35
N GLN A 245 -16.78 -5.28 -1.87
CA GLN A 245 -16.93 -6.71 -1.66
C GLN A 245 -15.84 -7.24 -0.71
N ALA A 246 -16.27 -8.03 0.28
CA ALA A 246 -15.37 -8.78 1.15
C ALA A 246 -14.91 -10.07 0.46
N PHE A 247 -13.62 -10.41 0.62
CA PHE A 247 -13.03 -11.63 0.08
C PHE A 247 -12.57 -12.57 1.20
N HIS A 248 -12.58 -13.85 0.87
CA HIS A 248 -11.96 -14.88 1.68
C HIS A 248 -10.79 -15.52 0.91
N PRO A 249 -9.67 -15.90 1.56
CA PRO A 249 -8.52 -16.53 0.89
C PRO A 249 -8.84 -17.73 0.01
N ARG A 250 -9.92 -18.48 0.29
CA ARG A 250 -10.38 -19.62 -0.52
C ARG A 250 -10.92 -19.23 -1.92
N GLU A 251 -11.29 -17.96 -2.11
CA GLU A 251 -11.81 -17.44 -3.39
C GLU A 251 -10.67 -17.07 -4.36
N VAL A 252 -9.42 -17.25 -3.93
CA VAL A 252 -8.21 -17.01 -4.73
C VAL A 252 -7.54 -18.33 -5.06
N THR A 253 -7.22 -18.54 -6.33
CA THR A 253 -6.40 -19.67 -6.81
C THR A 253 -5.15 -19.14 -7.49
N MET A 254 -3.96 -19.45 -6.94
CA MET A 254 -2.68 -19.10 -7.55
C MET A 254 -2.41 -20.06 -8.72
N LEU A 255 -2.08 -19.53 -9.90
CA LEU A 255 -1.81 -20.30 -11.11
C LEU A 255 -0.30 -20.35 -11.40
N GLU A 256 0.34 -19.19 -11.41
CA GLU A 256 1.76 -19.04 -11.72
C GLU A 256 2.39 -17.99 -10.82
N ALA A 257 3.66 -18.18 -10.48
CA ALA A 257 4.46 -17.17 -9.81
C ALA A 257 5.94 -17.33 -10.18
N ARG A 258 6.62 -16.20 -10.36
CA ARG A 258 8.06 -16.15 -10.58
C ARG A 258 8.67 -14.96 -9.87
N ARG A 259 9.94 -15.10 -9.52
CA ARG A 259 10.76 -14.03 -8.94
C ARG A 259 12.12 -14.01 -9.63
N TRP A 260 12.75 -12.83 -9.65
CA TRP A 260 14.10 -12.68 -10.19
C TRP A 260 14.84 -11.55 -9.52
N ALA A 261 16.17 -11.59 -9.59
CA ALA A 261 17.02 -10.58 -9.00
C ALA A 261 17.29 -9.42 -9.96
N THR A 262 17.52 -8.24 -9.41
CA THR A 262 18.22 -7.14 -10.08
C THR A 262 19.66 -7.16 -9.59
N PRO A 263 20.65 -7.32 -10.49
CA PRO A 263 22.05 -7.24 -10.13
C PRO A 263 22.42 -5.79 -9.77
N ILE A 264 23.13 -5.59 -8.65
CA ILE A 264 23.57 -4.29 -8.16
C ILE A 264 25.08 -4.34 -7.90
N THR A 265 25.85 -3.54 -8.60
CA THR A 265 27.28 -3.37 -8.37
C THR A 265 27.55 -2.52 -7.14
N VAL A 266 28.77 -2.53 -6.60
CA VAL A 266 29.17 -1.67 -5.47
C VAL A 266 28.99 -0.19 -5.82
N ALA A 267 29.30 0.23 -7.04
CA ALA A 267 29.13 1.62 -7.49
C ALA A 267 27.65 2.05 -7.51
N GLU A 268 26.77 1.16 -7.98
CA GLU A 268 25.33 1.37 -7.99
C GLU A 268 24.74 1.38 -6.57
N PHE A 269 25.24 0.54 -5.68
CA PHE A 269 24.83 0.52 -4.28
C PHE A 269 25.24 1.81 -3.54
N LYS A 270 26.46 2.30 -3.80
CA LYS A 270 26.99 3.52 -3.19
C LYS A 270 26.13 4.76 -3.50
N LYS A 271 25.58 4.85 -4.70
CA LYS A 271 24.88 6.04 -5.17
C LYS A 271 23.71 6.45 -4.25
N PRO A 272 22.73 5.56 -3.92
CA PRO A 272 21.63 5.91 -3.03
C PRO A 272 21.93 5.69 -1.54
N THR A 273 22.95 4.85 -1.18
CA THR A 273 23.21 4.51 0.23
C THR A 273 24.35 5.31 0.85
N GLY A 274 25.29 5.79 0.03
CA GLY A 274 26.54 6.40 0.48
C GLY A 274 27.63 5.39 0.89
N PHE A 275 27.36 4.09 0.93
CA PHE A 275 28.30 3.04 1.34
C PHE A 275 29.12 2.57 0.14
N ASP A 276 30.43 2.46 0.30
CA ASP A 276 31.39 2.02 -0.72
C ASP A 276 31.68 0.51 -0.70
N HIS A 277 30.95 -0.24 0.12
CA HIS A 277 31.03 -1.70 0.22
C HIS A 277 29.67 -2.26 0.65
N PHE A 278 29.45 -3.54 0.39
CA PHE A 278 28.27 -4.26 0.90
C PHE A 278 28.47 -4.61 2.38
N PRO A 279 27.57 -4.20 3.31
CA PRO A 279 27.57 -4.67 4.68
C PRO A 279 27.56 -6.20 4.80
N ASP A 280 28.07 -6.73 5.90
CA ASP A 280 28.25 -8.18 6.10
C ASP A 280 26.96 -8.99 5.93
N TYR A 281 25.82 -8.45 6.33
CA TYR A 281 24.53 -9.12 6.19
C TYR A 281 24.07 -9.28 4.73
N LEU A 282 24.62 -8.50 3.80
CA LEU A 282 24.36 -8.62 2.35
C LEU A 282 25.27 -9.61 1.65
N LYS A 283 26.45 -9.93 2.23
CA LYS A 283 27.45 -10.86 1.62
C LYS A 283 26.87 -12.21 1.13
N PRO A 284 25.91 -12.83 1.85
CA PRO A 284 25.32 -14.08 1.35
C PRO A 284 24.56 -13.96 0.01
N SER A 285 24.21 -12.75 -0.41
CA SER A 285 23.54 -12.46 -1.69
C SER A 285 24.47 -11.87 -2.75
N VAL A 286 25.76 -11.74 -2.44
CA VAL A 286 26.78 -11.25 -3.38
C VAL A 286 27.36 -12.45 -4.14
N ASP A 287 27.40 -12.36 -5.47
CA ASP A 287 27.95 -13.41 -6.33
C ASP A 287 29.49 -13.34 -6.44
N LYS A 288 30.08 -14.31 -7.18
CA LYS A 288 31.53 -14.40 -7.40
C LYS A 288 32.15 -13.20 -8.12
N ASN A 289 31.34 -12.38 -8.78
CA ASN A 289 31.78 -11.19 -9.50
C ASN A 289 31.63 -9.92 -8.63
N ASN A 290 31.40 -10.06 -7.33
CA ASN A 290 31.12 -8.98 -6.39
C ASN A 290 29.90 -8.14 -6.78
N VAL A 291 28.83 -8.78 -7.28
CA VAL A 291 27.55 -8.18 -7.63
C VAL A 291 26.47 -8.71 -6.69
N LEU A 292 25.76 -7.79 -6.04
CA LEU A 292 24.65 -8.12 -5.15
C LEU A 292 23.40 -8.51 -5.96
N GLN A 293 22.86 -9.70 -5.71
CA GLN A 293 21.67 -10.23 -6.35
C GLN A 293 20.44 -9.93 -5.50
N VAL A 294 19.74 -8.83 -5.78
CA VAL A 294 18.56 -8.39 -5.00
C VAL A 294 17.30 -8.95 -5.64
N TYR A 295 16.64 -9.91 -4.99
CA TYR A 295 15.35 -10.49 -5.44
C TYR A 295 14.18 -9.53 -5.24
N CYS A 296 14.25 -8.37 -5.87
CA CYS A 296 13.28 -7.27 -5.77
C CYS A 296 12.18 -7.31 -6.84
N ASN A 297 12.18 -8.32 -7.72
CA ASN A 297 11.20 -8.45 -8.79
C ASN A 297 10.30 -9.66 -8.56
N GLY A 298 9.05 -9.55 -9.03
CA GLY A 298 8.10 -10.64 -8.96
C GLY A 298 6.93 -10.46 -9.90
N ALA A 299 6.42 -11.59 -10.43
CA ALA A 299 5.19 -11.61 -11.21
C ALA A 299 4.39 -12.87 -10.89
N PHE A 300 3.08 -12.76 -10.90
CA PHE A 300 2.19 -13.90 -10.69
C PHE A 300 0.84 -13.73 -11.38
N ILE A 301 0.21 -14.86 -11.69
CA ILE A 301 -1.13 -14.96 -12.25
C ILE A 301 -1.97 -15.76 -11.27
N TYR A 302 -3.16 -15.26 -10.99
CA TYR A 302 -4.11 -15.91 -10.10
C TYR A 302 -5.54 -15.65 -10.54
N THR A 303 -6.48 -16.42 -10.03
CA THR A 303 -7.91 -16.09 -10.14
C THR A 303 -8.45 -15.61 -8.81
N ILE A 304 -9.34 -14.62 -8.87
CA ILE A 304 -10.18 -14.19 -7.76
C ILE A 304 -11.63 -14.26 -8.19
N ARG A 305 -12.42 -15.13 -7.56
CA ARG A 305 -13.80 -15.47 -8.00
C ARG A 305 -13.89 -15.85 -9.47
N GLY A 306 -12.91 -16.60 -9.99
CA GLY A 306 -12.86 -17.02 -11.38
C GLY A 306 -12.28 -15.99 -12.35
N VAL A 307 -12.14 -14.73 -11.97
CA VAL A 307 -11.54 -13.69 -12.82
C VAL A 307 -10.02 -13.79 -12.79
N HIS A 308 -9.39 -13.92 -13.96
CA HIS A 308 -7.94 -14.00 -14.10
C HIS A 308 -7.28 -12.62 -13.95
N ALA A 309 -6.31 -12.55 -13.06
CA ALA A 309 -5.53 -11.35 -12.76
C ALA A 309 -4.03 -11.62 -12.87
N LYS A 310 -3.31 -10.72 -13.52
CA LYS A 310 -1.85 -10.70 -13.63
C LYS A 310 -1.28 -9.53 -12.86
N ILE A 311 -0.22 -9.78 -12.09
CA ILE A 311 0.57 -8.77 -11.39
C ILE A 311 2.03 -8.91 -11.80
N SER A 312 2.72 -7.77 -11.96
CA SER A 312 4.17 -7.71 -12.19
C SER A 312 4.77 -6.49 -11.51
N VAL A 313 5.87 -6.69 -10.80
CA VAL A 313 6.69 -5.63 -10.21
C VAL A 313 8.13 -5.82 -10.65
N GLU A 314 8.73 -4.75 -11.15
CA GLU A 314 10.13 -4.72 -11.55
C GLU A 314 10.84 -3.55 -10.87
N TRP A 315 12.02 -3.81 -10.33
CA TRP A 315 12.92 -2.78 -9.81
C TRP A 315 14.17 -2.67 -10.69
N LYS A 316 14.45 -1.47 -11.14
CA LYS A 316 15.65 -1.10 -11.89
C LYS A 316 16.56 -0.24 -11.02
N HIS A 317 17.83 -0.17 -11.40
CA HIS A 317 18.79 0.61 -10.63
C HIS A 317 18.46 2.10 -10.64
N GLU A 318 18.37 2.72 -11.80
CA GLU A 318 18.25 4.18 -11.92
C GLU A 318 17.21 4.61 -12.95
N ALA A 319 16.39 5.58 -12.58
CA ALA A 319 15.49 6.27 -13.49
C ALA A 319 16.27 7.23 -14.39
N GLN A 320 15.87 7.33 -15.66
CA GLN A 320 16.40 8.35 -16.56
C GLN A 320 16.04 9.75 -16.04
N PRO A 321 16.88 10.77 -16.28
CA PRO A 321 16.56 12.14 -15.89
C PRO A 321 15.17 12.58 -16.37
N GLY A 322 14.39 13.18 -15.47
CA GLY A 322 13.02 13.63 -15.75
C GLY A 322 11.98 12.51 -15.81
N THR A 323 12.36 11.27 -15.48
CA THR A 323 11.45 10.12 -15.42
C THR A 323 11.32 9.62 -13.98
N GLY A 324 10.40 8.70 -13.74
CA GLY A 324 10.16 8.10 -12.43
C GLY A 324 9.53 6.73 -12.55
N ASP A 325 8.96 6.27 -11.45
CA ASP A 325 8.22 5.03 -11.41
C ASP A 325 7.08 5.05 -12.44
N THR A 326 6.79 3.89 -13.03
CA THR A 326 5.68 3.75 -13.98
C THR A 326 4.64 2.77 -13.43
N HIS A 327 3.40 2.99 -13.84
CA HIS A 327 2.29 2.15 -13.48
C HIS A 327 1.43 1.85 -14.71
N TYR A 328 1.00 0.61 -14.83
CA TYR A 328 0.02 0.16 -15.78
C TYR A 328 -1.11 -0.59 -15.05
N SER A 329 -2.34 -0.18 -15.31
CA SER A 329 -3.52 -0.85 -14.77
C SER A 329 -4.54 -1.04 -15.87
N MET A 330 -5.03 -2.26 -16.05
CA MET A 330 -6.09 -2.58 -16.99
C MET A 330 -7.13 -3.46 -16.29
N MET A 331 -8.38 -3.08 -16.43
CA MET A 331 -9.52 -3.96 -16.16
C MET A 331 -10.42 -4.04 -17.40
N ARG A 332 -10.83 -5.24 -17.75
CA ARG A 332 -11.54 -5.53 -18.99
C ARG A 332 -12.97 -5.92 -18.70
N GLY A 333 -13.87 -5.06 -19.14
CA GLY A 333 -15.30 -5.32 -19.12
C GLY A 333 -15.82 -5.75 -20.50
N THR A 334 -17.05 -6.22 -20.54
CA THR A 334 -17.70 -6.70 -21.78
C THR A 334 -18.00 -5.58 -22.77
N LYS A 335 -17.98 -4.30 -22.35
CA LYS A 335 -18.23 -3.14 -23.23
C LYS A 335 -17.03 -2.21 -23.39
N ALA A 336 -16.17 -2.12 -22.39
CA ALA A 336 -14.95 -1.33 -22.45
C ALA A 336 -13.83 -1.94 -21.59
N ALA A 337 -12.57 -1.65 -21.96
CA ALA A 337 -11.46 -1.76 -21.07
C ALA A 337 -11.18 -0.37 -20.44
N LEU A 338 -10.91 -0.35 -19.14
CA LEU A 338 -10.46 0.84 -18.41
C LEU A 338 -8.97 0.68 -18.17
N VAL A 339 -8.15 1.58 -18.72
CA VAL A 339 -6.70 1.42 -18.77
C VAL A 339 -6.00 2.66 -18.24
N ILE A 340 -5.23 2.53 -17.18
CA ILE A 340 -4.31 3.56 -16.72
C ILE A 340 -2.94 3.28 -17.34
N ARG A 341 -2.37 4.29 -17.99
CA ARG A 341 -0.99 4.27 -18.48
C ARG A 341 -0.20 5.40 -17.86
N GLN A 342 1.03 5.13 -17.52
CA GLN A 342 1.99 6.09 -16.97
C GLN A 342 3.37 5.78 -17.57
N GLY A 343 3.52 6.07 -18.84
CA GLY A 343 4.77 5.84 -19.58
C GLY A 343 5.25 7.13 -20.26
N LYS A 344 6.21 6.98 -21.16
CA LYS A 344 6.78 8.10 -21.93
C LYS A 344 5.71 8.91 -22.67
N ASP A 345 4.73 8.24 -23.29
CA ASP A 345 3.66 8.91 -24.07
C ASP A 345 2.70 9.70 -23.17
N GLN A 346 2.68 9.44 -21.87
CA GLN A 346 1.92 10.17 -20.86
C GLN A 346 2.80 11.15 -20.05
N ASN A 347 4.03 11.41 -20.50
CA ASN A 347 5.01 12.21 -19.75
C ASN A 347 5.19 11.72 -18.30
N PHE A 348 5.15 10.38 -18.10
CA PHE A 348 5.25 9.71 -16.80
C PHE A 348 4.19 10.12 -15.76
N LYS A 349 3.05 10.67 -16.23
CA LYS A 349 1.88 10.97 -15.39
C LYS A 349 0.79 9.95 -15.64
N PRO A 350 0.06 9.46 -14.61
CA PRO A 350 -1.02 8.52 -14.81
C PRO A 350 -2.18 9.15 -15.59
N ILE A 351 -2.61 8.49 -16.66
CA ILE A 351 -3.76 8.88 -17.47
C ILE A 351 -4.68 7.68 -17.62
N LEU A 352 -5.97 7.90 -17.36
CA LEU A 352 -7.01 6.88 -17.51
C LEU A 352 -7.63 6.97 -18.92
N TYR A 353 -7.70 5.83 -19.59
CA TYR A 353 -8.34 5.66 -20.90
C TYR A 353 -9.55 4.73 -20.78
N VAL A 354 -10.60 5.03 -21.57
CA VAL A 354 -11.77 4.17 -21.78
C VAL A 354 -11.71 3.65 -23.20
N GLU A 355 -11.39 2.38 -23.38
CA GLU A 355 -11.22 1.71 -24.67
C GLU A 355 -12.47 0.89 -24.99
N LYS A 356 -13.21 1.30 -26.02
CA LYS A 356 -14.46 0.65 -26.42
C LYS A 356 -14.23 -0.79 -26.91
N ARG A 357 -15.05 -1.73 -26.44
CA ARG A 357 -15.02 -3.17 -26.78
C ARG A 357 -16.35 -3.70 -27.29
N THR A 358 -17.37 -2.86 -27.36
CA THR A 358 -18.72 -3.21 -27.84
C THR A 358 -18.92 -2.89 -29.32
N ARG A 359 -19.97 -3.49 -29.92
CA ARG A 359 -20.40 -3.21 -31.28
C ARG A 359 -21.20 -1.90 -31.43
N LEU A 360 -21.52 -1.22 -30.35
CA LEU A 360 -22.16 0.10 -30.42
C LEU A 360 -21.34 1.05 -31.30
N SER A 361 -22.01 1.96 -32.00
CA SER A 361 -21.32 3.06 -32.68
C SER A 361 -20.57 3.93 -31.68
N ASP A 362 -19.57 4.68 -32.13
CA ASP A 362 -18.85 5.60 -31.27
C ASP A 362 -19.78 6.65 -30.65
N ALA A 363 -20.75 7.15 -31.42
CA ALA A 363 -21.70 8.14 -30.93
C ALA A 363 -22.63 7.60 -29.81
N GLU A 364 -23.07 6.34 -29.92
CA GLU A 364 -23.87 5.70 -28.87
C GLU A 364 -23.04 5.44 -27.63
N PHE A 365 -21.81 4.95 -27.79
CA PHE A 365 -20.92 4.70 -26.66
C PHE A 365 -20.52 6.01 -25.97
N GLU A 366 -20.17 7.05 -26.72
CA GLU A 366 -19.85 8.37 -26.17
C GLU A 366 -21.00 8.98 -25.39
N ARG A 367 -22.25 8.80 -25.85
CA ARG A 367 -23.44 9.24 -25.09
C ARG A 367 -23.54 8.51 -23.74
N ALA A 368 -23.32 7.19 -23.74
CA ALA A 368 -23.30 6.43 -22.49
C ALA A 368 -22.18 6.86 -21.56
N LEU A 369 -20.99 7.10 -22.11
CA LEU A 369 -19.83 7.59 -21.34
C LEU A 369 -20.08 8.97 -20.76
N ARG A 370 -20.66 9.90 -21.53
CA ARG A 370 -21.02 11.26 -21.05
C ARG A 370 -22.00 11.21 -19.87
N ILE A 371 -22.99 10.30 -19.92
CA ILE A 371 -23.92 10.10 -18.81
C ILE A 371 -23.18 9.57 -17.56
N ALA A 372 -22.24 8.64 -17.73
CA ALA A 372 -21.47 8.11 -16.62
C ALA A 372 -20.55 9.19 -15.99
N ILE A 373 -19.87 9.96 -16.83
CA ILE A 373 -19.04 11.09 -16.40
C ILE A 373 -19.89 12.14 -15.68
N GLY A 374 -21.09 12.48 -16.18
CA GLY A 374 -22.00 13.42 -15.52
C GLY A 374 -22.43 13.00 -14.12
N LYS A 375 -22.39 11.70 -13.78
CA LYS A 375 -22.59 11.23 -12.39
C LYS A 375 -21.30 11.37 -11.57
N ILE A 376 -20.16 11.07 -12.17
CA ILE A 376 -18.85 11.19 -11.50
C ILE A 376 -18.53 12.64 -11.17
N THR A 377 -18.96 13.61 -12.00
CA THR A 377 -18.74 15.04 -11.77
C THR A 377 -19.52 15.61 -10.60
N GLN A 378 -20.47 14.88 -10.02
CA GLN A 378 -21.14 15.27 -8.78
C GLN A 378 -20.15 15.25 -7.60
N ASP A 379 -19.28 14.24 -7.56
CA ASP A 379 -18.25 14.10 -6.53
C ASP A 379 -16.92 14.76 -6.94
N TRP A 380 -16.66 14.82 -8.27
CA TRP A 380 -15.39 15.30 -8.86
C TRP A 380 -15.67 16.34 -9.96
N PRO A 381 -16.07 17.59 -9.61
CA PRO A 381 -16.39 18.63 -10.58
C PRO A 381 -15.26 18.92 -11.56
N GLY A 382 -15.59 19.01 -12.86
CA GLY A 382 -14.64 19.30 -13.93
C GLY A 382 -13.98 18.08 -14.57
N ILE A 383 -14.28 16.86 -14.11
CA ILE A 383 -13.89 15.64 -14.84
C ILE A 383 -14.64 15.62 -16.18
N ASP A 384 -13.92 15.32 -17.25
CA ASP A 384 -14.47 15.25 -18.62
C ASP A 384 -13.79 14.12 -19.41
N THR A 385 -14.14 13.95 -20.68
CA THR A 385 -13.51 12.99 -21.60
C THR A 385 -13.16 13.64 -22.93
N LYS A 386 -12.05 13.22 -23.49
CA LYS A 386 -11.56 13.66 -24.77
C LYS A 386 -11.30 12.45 -25.67
N LYS A 387 -11.83 12.45 -26.89
CA LYS A 387 -11.60 11.36 -27.86
C LYS A 387 -10.12 11.33 -28.27
N CYS A 388 -9.55 10.14 -28.33
CA CYS A 388 -8.17 9.87 -28.71
C CYS A 388 -8.08 8.60 -29.59
N ALA A 389 -6.88 8.25 -30.06
CA ALA A 389 -6.69 7.10 -30.96
C ALA A 389 -7.10 5.76 -30.33
N SER A 390 -6.93 5.57 -28.99
CA SER A 390 -7.29 4.35 -28.28
C SER A 390 -8.73 4.33 -27.73
N GLY A 391 -9.50 5.41 -27.92
CA GLY A 391 -10.86 5.55 -27.39
C GLY A 391 -11.09 6.92 -26.78
N TRP A 392 -11.24 7.02 -25.47
CA TRP A 392 -11.42 8.29 -24.74
C TRP A 392 -10.43 8.38 -23.58
N GLU A 393 -9.74 9.50 -23.49
CA GLU A 393 -8.95 9.91 -22.36
C GLU A 393 -9.86 10.58 -21.33
N VAL A 394 -9.74 10.22 -20.05
CA VAL A 394 -10.41 10.92 -18.95
C VAL A 394 -9.58 12.14 -18.58
N VAL A 395 -10.15 13.33 -18.76
CA VAL A 395 -9.52 14.60 -18.45
C VAL A 395 -9.72 14.92 -16.98
N VAL A 396 -8.63 15.05 -16.24
CA VAL A 396 -8.64 15.31 -14.80
C VAL A 396 -8.12 16.71 -14.51
N PRO A 397 -8.88 17.60 -13.83
CA PRO A 397 -8.39 18.90 -13.38
C PRO A 397 -7.17 18.77 -12.45
N ASP A 398 -6.24 19.72 -12.53
CA ASP A 398 -4.98 19.66 -11.79
C ASP A 398 -5.17 19.67 -10.27
N GLN A 399 -6.24 20.27 -9.77
CA GLN A 399 -6.56 20.27 -8.33
C GLN A 399 -6.71 18.87 -7.71
N TYR A 400 -7.02 17.84 -8.50
CA TYR A 400 -7.13 16.45 -8.04
C TYR A 400 -5.85 15.63 -8.22
N LYS A 401 -4.87 16.14 -8.96
CA LYS A 401 -3.57 15.49 -9.19
C LYS A 401 -2.62 15.76 -8.03
N VAL A 402 -3.04 15.37 -6.83
CA VAL A 402 -2.21 15.49 -5.64
C VAL A 402 -1.12 14.43 -5.64
N GLY A 403 0.04 14.75 -5.07
CA GLY A 403 1.17 13.81 -5.03
C GLY A 403 1.00 12.72 -3.98
N HIS A 404 1.79 11.66 -4.13
CA HIS A 404 1.80 10.47 -3.25
C HIS A 404 1.86 10.82 -1.75
N GLU A 405 2.59 11.84 -1.36
CA GLU A 405 2.67 12.26 0.05
C GLU A 405 1.32 12.76 0.60
N ALA A 406 0.45 13.36 -0.25
CA ALA A 406 -0.89 13.77 0.17
C ALA A 406 -1.80 12.56 0.43
N HIS A 407 -1.58 11.46 -0.29
CA HIS A 407 -2.35 10.23 -0.10
C HIS A 407 -2.15 9.61 1.30
N PHE A 408 -0.97 9.82 1.93
CA PHE A 408 -0.77 9.42 3.34
C PHE A 408 -1.75 10.13 4.29
N SER A 409 -1.96 11.42 4.07
CA SER A 409 -2.92 12.17 4.88
C SER A 409 -4.34 11.64 4.69
N GLN A 410 -4.72 11.28 3.45
CA GLN A 410 -6.05 10.73 3.15
C GLN A 410 -6.26 9.35 3.79
N VAL A 411 -5.24 8.47 3.76
CA VAL A 411 -5.27 7.19 4.49
C VAL A 411 -5.41 7.43 6.01
N THR A 412 -4.62 8.37 6.54
CA THR A 412 -4.65 8.72 7.96
C THR A 412 -6.03 9.25 8.36
N GLU A 413 -6.63 10.15 7.57
CA GLU A 413 -7.98 10.65 7.79
C GLU A 413 -9.02 9.53 7.82
N LYS A 414 -8.92 8.58 6.89
CA LYS A 414 -9.82 7.43 6.86
C LYS A 414 -9.68 6.55 8.09
N TYR A 415 -8.45 6.32 8.53
CA TYR A 415 -8.19 5.58 9.76
C TYR A 415 -8.71 6.31 11.01
N LEU A 416 -8.53 7.63 11.08
CA LEU A 416 -9.06 8.47 12.15
C LEU A 416 -10.61 8.48 12.17
N GLU A 417 -11.27 8.43 11.01
CA GLU A 417 -12.71 8.24 10.90
C GLU A 417 -13.17 6.91 11.52
N TYR A 418 -12.43 5.80 11.24
CA TYR A 418 -12.73 4.50 11.85
C TYR A 418 -12.58 4.53 13.37
N LEU A 419 -11.54 5.17 13.89
CA LEU A 419 -11.34 5.35 15.32
C LEU A 419 -12.43 6.19 15.97
N ALA A 420 -12.85 7.29 15.33
CA ALA A 420 -13.87 8.20 15.84
C ALA A 420 -15.28 7.57 15.86
N THR A 421 -15.57 6.72 14.86
CA THR A 421 -16.89 6.08 14.73
C THR A 421 -16.98 4.72 15.42
N GLY A 422 -15.85 4.14 15.84
CA GLY A 422 -15.78 2.77 16.34
C GLY A 422 -16.14 1.70 15.27
N LYS A 423 -16.15 2.07 13.98
CA LYS A 423 -16.60 1.20 12.88
C LYS A 423 -15.64 1.24 11.71
N MET A 424 -15.12 0.10 11.32
CA MET A 424 -14.40 -0.08 10.06
C MET A 424 -15.33 -0.74 9.05
N THR A 425 -15.18 -0.40 7.78
CA THR A 425 -15.95 -1.01 6.68
C THR A 425 -15.76 -2.54 6.71
N GLU A 426 -16.85 -3.30 6.60
CA GLU A 426 -16.87 -4.76 6.82
C GLU A 426 -15.93 -5.56 5.91
N TRP A 427 -15.63 -5.07 4.73
CA TRP A 427 -14.74 -5.72 3.77
C TRP A 427 -13.24 -5.43 4.03
N GLU A 428 -12.86 -4.43 4.83
CA GLU A 428 -11.44 -4.04 5.01
C GLU A 428 -10.59 -5.18 5.60
N VAL A 429 -10.97 -5.72 6.75
CA VAL A 429 -10.19 -6.79 7.40
C VAL A 429 -10.14 -8.07 6.56
N PRO A 430 -11.27 -8.60 6.02
CA PRO A 430 -11.23 -9.73 5.11
C PRO A 430 -10.32 -9.51 3.88
N ASN A 431 -10.32 -8.29 3.32
CA ASN A 431 -9.53 -7.96 2.15
C ASN A 431 -8.04 -7.84 2.49
N MET A 432 -7.66 -7.23 3.62
CA MET A 432 -6.29 -7.24 4.11
C MET A 432 -5.76 -8.67 4.29
N LEU A 433 -6.51 -9.55 4.94
CA LEU A 433 -6.14 -10.95 5.12
C LEU A 433 -6.02 -11.70 3.78
N THR A 434 -6.97 -11.52 2.88
CA THR A 434 -6.95 -12.14 1.54
C THR A 434 -5.77 -11.65 0.71
N LYS A 435 -5.47 -10.35 0.75
CA LYS A 435 -4.31 -9.73 0.11
C LYS A 435 -3.01 -10.39 0.53
N TYR A 436 -2.71 -10.42 1.83
CA TYR A 436 -1.48 -11.01 2.34
C TYR A 436 -1.42 -12.52 2.12
N SER A 437 -2.55 -13.23 2.22
CA SER A 437 -2.63 -14.66 1.86
C SER A 437 -2.28 -14.91 0.39
N THR A 438 -2.80 -14.09 -0.53
CA THR A 438 -2.51 -14.17 -1.97
C THR A 438 -1.02 -14.00 -2.24
N ILE A 439 -0.42 -12.96 -1.65
CA ILE A 439 1.01 -12.65 -1.78
C ILE A 439 1.87 -13.79 -1.22
N MET A 440 1.52 -14.35 -0.06
CA MET A 440 2.28 -15.46 0.54
C MET A 440 2.17 -16.76 -0.28
N ARG A 441 1.06 -16.99 -0.99
CA ARG A 441 0.94 -18.12 -1.93
C ARG A 441 1.83 -17.90 -3.15
N ALA A 442 1.86 -16.69 -3.72
CA ALA A 442 2.75 -16.33 -4.81
C ALA A 442 4.22 -16.51 -4.39
N TYR A 443 4.59 -16.00 -3.21
CA TYR A 443 5.93 -16.16 -2.65
C TYR A 443 6.35 -17.63 -2.50
N LYS A 444 5.44 -18.49 -2.03
CA LYS A 444 5.74 -19.93 -1.92
C LYS A 444 5.89 -20.61 -3.29
N LEU A 445 5.00 -20.29 -4.24
CA LEU A 445 5.00 -20.92 -5.56
C LEU A 445 6.23 -20.51 -6.40
N SER A 446 6.75 -19.29 -6.19
CA SER A 446 7.91 -18.77 -6.93
C SER A 446 9.27 -19.37 -6.49
N ARG A 447 9.29 -20.20 -5.46
CA ARG A 447 10.49 -20.85 -4.88
C ARG A 447 10.56 -22.32 -5.25
#